data_77c044b68c49ae027a7f6db0c3789578
#
_entry.id   77c044b68c49ae027a7f6db0c3789578
#
_cell.length_a   1.000
_cell.length_b   1.000
_cell.length_c   1.000
_cell.angle_alpha   90.00
_cell.angle_beta   90.00
_cell.angle_gamma   90.00
#
_symmetry.space_group_name_H-M   'P 1'
#
loop_
_entity.id
_entity.type
_entity.pdbx_description
1 polymer ?
#
loop_
_entity_poly.entity_id
_entity_poly.type
_entity_poly.pdbx_seq_one_letter_code
_entity_poly.pdbx_strand_id
1 'polypeptide(L)'
;MRTFNRRAVLGGASALALTASFAAAAPRPAAAPKLPARGNVVIRNAYVMTMDAAGDLADGDVHVRDGAIVSVGQKLAAPGASVIDGRGMIVMPGLVETHWHMWNTLLRGMSAAKPDNGYFRTSAGLGRVFEPGDMYQGTRLAAAEALHSGITFVHDWCHNIRGPEFARQDLRALKESGLRARFSYGPAQGHDLKQTIDLADLEKLKSEWAQHGNDGLITLGMAWRGHGGNQPANAVPENVWRAEYDAAQRLGLPISVHSSGSKSAVGQIGGLDKAGMIRNAQIIHAVYATPEEIAAMKAAGSTVSLAPTSELRIGFGIPPTLSFLDAGIPVGLSVDTVTLVGNADMFAIMKTIQGLENGRAENEYRITARRVVELATIEGARSMGIDNKVGSLKPGKRADLIMIDTRAANLGVFGDPAVMLVTAVQPANVDTVMVDGRILKRNGKLTAMNVAQIAREAANANLAVRKRANWW
;
A
#
# COMPACT_ATOMS: atom_id res chain seq x y z
N MET A 1 7.12 50.40 -41.96
CA MET A 1 8.00 51.60 -41.99
C MET A 1 9.01 51.52 -40.85
N ARG A 2 10.27 51.69 -41.20
CA ARG A 2 11.55 51.74 -40.45
C ARG A 2 12.24 50.44 -40.16
N THR A 3 13.00 50.02 -41.14
CA THR A 3 14.21 49.24 -41.15
C THR A 3 15.34 49.89 -40.37
N PHE A 4 16.09 49.15 -39.56
CA PHE A 4 17.46 49.51 -39.19
C PHE A 4 18.40 48.34 -39.39
N ASN A 5 19.24 48.54 -40.40
CA ASN A 5 20.38 47.73 -40.76
C ASN A 5 21.64 48.32 -40.11
N ARG A 6 22.50 47.56 -39.44
CA ARG A 6 23.90 47.96 -39.22
C ARG A 6 24.84 46.74 -39.23
N ARG A 7 25.81 46.89 -40.12
CA ARG A 7 26.92 46.02 -40.44
C ARG A 7 28.01 46.02 -39.35
N ALA A 8 28.55 44.85 -39.16
CA ALA A 8 29.95 44.41 -39.04
C ALA A 8 31.02 45.35 -38.45
N VAL A 9 31.74 44.80 -37.46
CA VAL A 9 33.22 44.98 -37.39
C VAL A 9 33.79 43.62 -36.89
N LEU A 10 34.72 43.10 -37.72
CA LEU A 10 35.57 41.97 -37.43
C LEU A 10 36.70 42.42 -36.46
N GLY A 11 36.94 41.65 -35.41
CA GLY A 11 38.11 41.75 -34.58
C GLY A 11 38.44 40.38 -34.06
N GLY A 12 39.42 39.73 -34.66
CA GLY A 12 39.94 38.43 -34.24
C GLY A 12 40.72 38.52 -32.94
N ALA A 13 40.36 37.65 -32.00
CA ALA A 13 41.21 37.28 -30.88
C ALA A 13 41.11 35.76 -30.69
N SER A 14 42.22 35.08 -31.00
CA SER A 14 42.35 33.64 -30.76
C SER A 14 42.45 33.41 -29.26
N ALA A 15 41.39 32.87 -28.63
CA ALA A 15 41.39 32.38 -27.27
C ALA A 15 41.59 30.87 -27.31
N LEU A 16 42.71 30.39 -26.83
CA LEU A 16 42.93 28.98 -26.48
C LEU A 16 41.91 28.61 -25.38
N ALA A 17 40.92 27.81 -25.73
CA ALA A 17 40.00 27.21 -24.75
C ALA A 17 40.71 25.96 -24.15
N LEU A 18 41.24 26.08 -22.96
CA LEU A 18 41.54 24.92 -22.11
C LEU A 18 40.19 24.29 -21.68
N THR A 19 39.81 23.17 -22.30
CA THR A 19 38.70 22.34 -21.84
C THR A 19 39.17 21.54 -20.62
N ALA A 20 38.94 22.07 -19.43
CA ALA A 20 39.03 21.30 -18.22
C ALA A 20 37.78 20.37 -18.17
N SER A 21 37.98 19.10 -18.47
CA SER A 21 36.96 18.05 -18.24
C SER A 21 36.75 17.90 -16.74
N PHE A 22 35.73 18.56 -16.19
CA PHE A 22 35.20 18.22 -14.88
C PHE A 22 34.52 16.86 -15.00
N ALA A 23 35.24 15.80 -14.67
CA ALA A 23 34.61 14.53 -14.35
C ALA A 23 33.70 14.78 -13.10
N ALA A 24 32.43 14.97 -13.31
CA ALA A 24 31.47 15.00 -12.21
C ALA A 24 31.55 13.65 -11.49
N ALA A 25 32.13 13.63 -10.30
CA ALA A 25 32.11 12.47 -9.44
C ALA A 25 30.64 12.04 -9.23
N ALA A 26 30.33 10.79 -9.53
CA ALA A 26 29.01 10.25 -9.27
C ALA A 26 28.63 10.55 -7.81
N PRO A 27 27.42 11.06 -7.53
CA PRO A 27 27.02 11.39 -6.18
C PRO A 27 27.14 10.14 -5.31
N ARG A 28 27.89 10.22 -4.22
CA ARG A 28 27.98 9.17 -3.22
C ARG A 28 26.55 8.80 -2.79
N PRO A 29 26.19 7.51 -2.71
CA PRO A 29 24.89 7.11 -2.18
C PRO A 29 24.71 7.76 -0.81
N ALA A 30 23.63 8.50 -0.63
CA ALA A 30 23.26 9.05 0.67
C ALA A 30 23.17 7.88 1.67
N ALA A 31 23.71 8.09 2.88
CA ALA A 31 23.56 7.09 3.94
C ALA A 31 22.08 6.79 4.15
N ALA A 32 21.72 5.51 4.35
CA ALA A 32 20.33 5.11 4.61
C ALA A 32 19.79 5.92 5.80
N PRO A 33 18.53 6.40 5.72
CA PRO A 33 17.94 7.18 6.79
C PRO A 33 17.90 6.35 8.06
N LYS A 34 18.36 6.93 9.16
CA LYS A 34 18.32 6.28 10.48
C LYS A 34 16.89 6.39 11.02
N LEU A 35 16.21 5.25 11.14
CA LEU A 35 14.88 5.21 11.75
C LEU A 35 14.92 5.68 13.23
N PRO A 36 13.87 6.36 13.71
CA PRO A 36 13.72 6.68 15.13
C PRO A 36 13.81 5.41 16.01
N ALA A 37 14.31 5.54 17.23
CA ALA A 37 14.31 4.45 18.17
C ALA A 37 12.87 4.07 18.57
N ARG A 38 12.66 2.80 18.97
CA ARG A 38 11.47 2.40 19.72
C ARG A 38 11.52 3.10 21.07
N GLY A 39 10.44 3.81 21.43
CA GLY A 39 10.42 4.63 22.64
C GLY A 39 9.66 3.96 23.79
N ASN A 40 9.81 4.58 24.98
CA ASN A 40 8.88 4.43 26.08
C ASN A 40 8.01 5.70 26.10
N VAL A 41 6.75 5.60 25.67
CA VAL A 41 5.86 6.72 25.40
C VAL A 41 4.48 6.45 25.99
N VAL A 42 3.88 7.43 26.62
CA VAL A 42 2.47 7.39 26.99
C VAL A 42 1.70 8.53 26.31
N ILE A 43 0.68 8.16 25.53
CA ILE A 43 -0.30 9.10 24.98
C ILE A 43 -1.37 9.27 26.04
N ARG A 44 -1.75 10.51 26.36
CA ARG A 44 -2.71 10.80 27.44
C ARG A 44 -3.91 11.62 26.96
N ASN A 45 -5.03 11.42 27.65
CA ASN A 45 -6.24 12.25 27.53
C ASN A 45 -6.80 12.28 26.10
N ALA A 46 -6.69 11.17 25.35
CA ALA A 46 -7.21 11.06 23.99
C ALA A 46 -8.56 10.35 23.97
N TYR A 47 -9.34 10.53 22.89
CA TYR A 47 -10.34 9.54 22.55
C TYR A 47 -9.61 8.32 21.95
N VAL A 48 -9.64 7.19 22.67
CA VAL A 48 -8.96 5.96 22.25
C VAL A 48 -9.96 4.99 21.62
N MET A 49 -9.90 4.86 20.32
CA MET A 49 -10.68 3.88 19.55
C MET A 49 -9.89 2.58 19.46
N THR A 50 -10.20 1.60 20.30
CA THR A 50 -9.35 0.41 20.47
C THR A 50 -9.43 -0.59 19.33
N MET A 51 -10.53 -0.68 18.63
CA MET A 51 -10.85 -1.78 17.69
C MET A 51 -10.69 -3.17 18.32
N ASP A 52 -10.93 -3.27 19.63
CA ASP A 52 -10.91 -4.50 20.43
C ASP A 52 -12.22 -4.63 21.23
N ALA A 53 -12.49 -5.83 21.74
CA ALA A 53 -13.68 -6.11 22.55
C ALA A 53 -13.76 -5.29 23.86
N ALA A 54 -12.64 -4.70 24.29
CA ALA A 54 -12.62 -3.82 25.46
C ALA A 54 -13.41 -2.51 25.24
N GLY A 55 -13.77 -2.17 24.00
CA GLY A 55 -14.48 -0.93 23.66
C GLY A 55 -13.56 0.30 23.61
N ASP A 56 -14.16 1.47 23.38
CA ASP A 56 -13.47 2.74 23.24
C ASP A 56 -13.43 3.51 24.58
N LEU A 57 -12.45 4.41 24.72
CA LEU A 57 -12.27 5.25 25.91
C LEU A 57 -12.35 6.73 25.51
N ALA A 58 -13.34 7.46 26.02
CA ALA A 58 -13.51 8.89 25.71
C ALA A 58 -12.39 9.77 26.25
N ASP A 59 -11.73 9.37 27.34
CA ASP A 59 -10.57 10.01 27.96
C ASP A 59 -9.59 8.92 28.36
N GLY A 60 -8.84 8.44 27.40
CA GLY A 60 -7.97 7.28 27.52
C GLY A 60 -6.48 7.61 27.36
N ASP A 61 -5.68 6.70 27.89
CA ASP A 61 -4.22 6.67 27.74
C ASP A 61 -3.80 5.40 27.00
N VAL A 62 -2.73 5.49 26.22
CA VAL A 62 -2.04 4.34 25.59
C VAL A 62 -0.58 4.39 25.98
N HIS A 63 -0.09 3.37 26.69
CA HIS A 63 1.32 3.24 27.04
C HIS A 63 2.01 2.27 26.09
N VAL A 64 3.06 2.74 25.43
CA VAL A 64 3.90 2.01 24.49
C VAL A 64 5.32 1.93 25.04
N ARG A 65 5.93 0.73 24.98
CA ARG A 65 7.34 0.53 25.32
C ARG A 65 7.96 -0.54 24.43
N ASP A 66 9.15 -0.28 23.92
CA ASP A 66 9.95 -1.21 23.12
C ASP A 66 9.18 -1.80 21.91
N GLY A 67 8.33 -0.98 21.31
CA GLY A 67 7.54 -1.35 20.14
C GLY A 67 6.24 -2.08 20.44
N ALA A 68 5.90 -2.33 21.70
CA ALA A 68 4.66 -3.00 22.09
C ALA A 68 3.72 -2.07 22.85
N ILE A 69 2.42 -2.31 22.74
CA ILE A 69 1.41 -1.70 23.60
C ILE A 69 1.49 -2.41 24.95
N VAL A 70 1.82 -1.66 25.99
CA VAL A 70 1.93 -2.16 27.37
C VAL A 70 0.56 -2.18 28.04
N SER A 71 -0.17 -1.07 27.92
CA SER A 71 -1.50 -0.91 28.53
C SER A 71 -2.33 0.12 27.79
N VAL A 72 -3.64 -0.05 27.86
CA VAL A 72 -4.66 0.89 27.38
C VAL A 72 -5.66 1.05 28.51
N GLY A 73 -6.00 2.29 28.89
CA GLY A 73 -6.87 2.56 30.05
C GLY A 73 -6.93 4.04 30.34
N GLN A 74 -7.38 4.38 31.55
CA GLN A 74 -7.40 5.77 32.04
C GLN A 74 -6.35 5.98 33.14
N LYS A 75 -5.73 7.16 33.18
CA LYS A 75 -4.77 7.55 34.20
C LYS A 75 -3.66 6.51 34.45
N LEU A 76 -3.11 5.98 33.38
CA LEU A 76 -2.11 4.91 33.45
C LEU A 76 -0.84 5.34 34.15
N ALA A 77 -0.33 4.50 35.05
CA ALA A 77 1.03 4.63 35.56
C ALA A 77 2.02 4.23 34.47
N ALA A 78 2.86 5.17 34.04
CA ALA A 78 3.86 4.97 32.98
C ALA A 78 5.20 5.60 33.40
N PRO A 79 5.89 5.06 34.40
CA PRO A 79 7.11 5.66 34.93
C PRO A 79 8.21 5.69 33.87
N GLY A 80 8.88 6.83 33.72
CA GLY A 80 9.95 7.05 32.76
C GLY A 80 9.50 7.17 31.30
N ALA A 81 8.17 7.16 31.02
CA ALA A 81 7.65 7.36 29.66
C ALA A 81 7.62 8.85 29.29
N SER A 82 7.99 9.14 28.05
CA SER A 82 7.75 10.45 27.44
C SER A 82 6.24 10.64 27.22
N VAL A 83 5.71 11.81 27.57
CA VAL A 83 4.27 12.08 27.45
C VAL A 83 3.96 12.72 26.10
N ILE A 84 2.95 12.20 25.43
CA ILE A 84 2.29 12.84 24.29
C ILE A 84 0.90 13.26 24.74
N ASP A 85 0.59 14.54 24.62
CA ASP A 85 -0.75 15.07 24.90
C ASP A 85 -1.70 14.72 23.74
N GLY A 86 -2.74 13.95 24.05
CA GLY A 86 -3.75 13.49 23.09
C GLY A 86 -5.07 14.27 23.17
N ARG A 87 -5.14 15.37 23.93
CA ARG A 87 -6.37 16.18 24.02
C ARG A 87 -6.77 16.71 22.65
N GLY A 88 -8.04 16.53 22.29
CA GLY A 88 -8.54 16.89 20.97
C GLY A 88 -8.04 15.97 19.85
N MET A 89 -7.62 14.75 20.18
CA MET A 89 -7.19 13.76 19.21
C MET A 89 -7.92 12.43 19.37
N ILE A 90 -8.13 11.74 18.25
CA ILE A 90 -8.50 10.33 18.22
C ILE A 90 -7.22 9.51 18.06
N VAL A 91 -7.01 8.56 18.98
CA VAL A 91 -5.94 7.55 18.88
C VAL A 91 -6.58 6.23 18.47
N MET A 92 -6.10 5.65 17.39
CA MET A 92 -6.63 4.40 16.86
C MET A 92 -5.52 3.52 16.28
N PRO A 93 -5.77 2.22 15.99
CA PRO A 93 -4.83 1.42 15.23
C PRO A 93 -4.50 2.09 13.90
N GLY A 94 -3.27 1.94 13.45
CA GLY A 94 -2.89 2.37 12.13
C GLY A 94 -3.67 1.64 11.03
N LEU A 95 -3.88 2.31 9.91
CA LEU A 95 -4.64 1.77 8.79
C LEU A 95 -3.86 0.63 8.13
N VAL A 96 -4.57 -0.43 7.77
CA VAL A 96 -4.06 -1.64 7.13
C VAL A 96 -4.47 -1.63 5.66
N GLU A 97 -3.50 -1.40 4.81
CA GLU A 97 -3.63 -1.41 3.35
C GLU A 97 -3.35 -2.82 2.85
N THR A 98 -4.32 -3.46 2.16
CA THR A 98 -4.29 -4.90 1.91
C THR A 98 -3.90 -5.31 0.49
N HIS A 99 -3.66 -4.34 -0.42
CA HIS A 99 -3.18 -4.57 -1.78
C HIS A 99 -2.78 -3.27 -2.48
N TRP A 100 -1.51 -3.08 -2.75
CA TRP A 100 -0.99 -1.91 -3.47
C TRP A 100 0.15 -2.29 -4.40
N HIS A 101 0.12 -1.80 -5.62
CA HIS A 101 1.24 -1.85 -6.57
C HIS A 101 2.17 -0.66 -6.34
N MET A 102 2.98 -0.70 -5.27
CA MET A 102 3.73 0.48 -4.80
C MET A 102 4.72 1.02 -5.86
N TRP A 103 5.36 0.14 -6.62
CA TRP A 103 6.32 0.51 -7.66
C TRP A 103 5.74 1.49 -8.70
N ASN A 104 4.47 1.33 -9.06
CA ASN A 104 3.87 2.15 -10.12
C ASN A 104 3.38 3.53 -9.63
N THR A 105 3.67 3.90 -8.38
CA THR A 105 3.41 5.25 -7.86
C THR A 105 4.11 6.34 -8.68
N LEU A 106 5.22 6.01 -9.34
CA LEU A 106 5.85 6.90 -10.32
C LEU A 106 4.95 7.24 -11.52
N LEU A 107 3.93 6.45 -11.79
CA LEU A 107 3.03 6.61 -12.94
C LEU A 107 1.75 7.39 -12.60
N ARG A 108 1.70 8.02 -11.43
CA ARG A 108 0.56 8.85 -10.99
C ARG A 108 0.20 9.90 -12.02
N GLY A 109 -1.11 10.00 -12.33
CA GLY A 109 -1.63 10.97 -13.30
C GLY A 109 -1.32 10.64 -14.77
N MET A 110 -0.67 9.50 -15.07
CA MET A 110 -0.34 9.13 -16.45
C MET A 110 -1.38 8.24 -17.13
N SER A 111 -2.22 7.57 -16.34
CA SER A 111 -3.38 6.86 -16.87
C SER A 111 -4.50 7.88 -17.13
N ALA A 112 -4.75 8.18 -18.39
CA ALA A 112 -5.76 9.15 -18.79
C ALA A 112 -7.08 8.51 -19.23
N ALA A 113 -8.11 9.35 -19.37
CA ALA A 113 -9.44 8.94 -19.78
C ALA A 113 -9.59 8.69 -21.30
N LYS A 114 -8.52 8.31 -21.99
CA LYS A 114 -8.57 7.95 -23.41
C LYS A 114 -7.94 6.56 -23.62
N PRO A 115 -8.42 5.81 -24.64
CA PRO A 115 -8.01 4.42 -24.86
C PRO A 115 -6.49 4.22 -24.99
N ASP A 116 -5.79 5.18 -25.61
CA ASP A 116 -4.35 5.07 -25.90
C ASP A 116 -3.46 5.12 -24.66
N ASN A 117 -3.93 5.62 -23.53
CA ASN A 117 -3.21 5.66 -22.27
C ASN A 117 -4.08 5.24 -21.08
N GLY A 118 -4.93 4.25 -21.27
CA GLY A 118 -5.62 3.55 -20.19
C GLY A 118 -4.60 2.82 -19.29
N TYR A 119 -5.05 2.46 -18.10
CA TYR A 119 -4.20 1.93 -17.03
C TYR A 119 -3.28 0.77 -17.48
N PHE A 120 -3.84 -0.29 -18.03
CA PHE A 120 -3.07 -1.48 -18.41
C PHE A 120 -2.00 -1.17 -19.46
N ARG A 121 -2.34 -0.35 -20.47
CA ARG A 121 -1.39 0.07 -21.50
C ARG A 121 -0.28 0.95 -20.94
N THR A 122 -0.63 1.91 -20.08
CA THR A 122 0.33 2.80 -19.42
C THR A 122 1.27 1.99 -18.51
N SER A 123 0.72 1.16 -17.64
CA SER A 123 1.49 0.35 -16.71
C SER A 123 2.41 -0.64 -17.43
N ALA A 124 1.89 -1.36 -18.44
CA ALA A 124 2.69 -2.29 -19.23
C ALA A 124 3.75 -1.59 -20.08
N GLY A 125 3.39 -0.49 -20.75
CA GLY A 125 4.30 0.23 -21.63
C GLY A 125 5.47 0.87 -20.88
N LEU A 126 5.18 1.52 -19.75
CA LEU A 126 6.20 2.17 -18.93
C LEU A 126 6.95 1.19 -18.03
N GLY A 127 6.25 0.21 -17.44
CA GLY A 127 6.87 -0.79 -16.57
C GLY A 127 7.97 -1.61 -17.26
N ARG A 128 7.84 -1.84 -18.57
CA ARG A 128 8.85 -2.58 -19.36
C ARG A 128 10.22 -1.90 -19.41
N VAL A 129 10.27 -0.59 -19.26
CA VAL A 129 11.50 0.20 -19.35
C VAL A 129 11.99 0.67 -17.98
N PHE A 130 11.38 0.19 -16.90
CA PHE A 130 11.88 0.45 -15.55
C PHE A 130 13.26 -0.16 -15.37
N GLU A 131 14.05 0.54 -14.59
CA GLU A 131 15.33 0.08 -14.03
C GLU A 131 15.18 -0.18 -12.53
N PRO A 132 16.09 -0.91 -11.88
CA PRO A 132 16.00 -1.16 -10.44
C PRO A 132 15.86 0.11 -9.58
N GLY A 133 16.53 1.19 -9.98
CA GLY A 133 16.40 2.49 -9.31
C GLY A 133 15.01 3.10 -9.35
N ASP A 134 14.22 2.82 -10.41
CA ASP A 134 12.84 3.30 -10.51
C ASP A 134 11.92 2.58 -9.54
N MET A 135 12.14 1.27 -9.30
CA MET A 135 11.43 0.50 -8.27
C MET A 135 11.65 1.17 -6.90
N TYR A 136 12.90 1.45 -6.55
CA TYR A 136 13.24 2.14 -5.31
C TYR A 136 12.51 3.50 -5.18
N GLN A 137 12.52 4.34 -6.22
CA GLN A 137 11.90 5.66 -6.16
C GLN A 137 10.36 5.57 -6.09
N GLY A 138 9.74 4.63 -6.81
CA GLY A 138 8.30 4.41 -6.80
C GLY A 138 7.81 3.95 -5.42
N THR A 139 8.45 2.93 -4.87
CA THR A 139 8.11 2.36 -3.57
C THR A 139 8.44 3.31 -2.43
N ARG A 140 9.54 4.07 -2.52
CA ARG A 140 9.89 5.10 -1.53
C ARG A 140 8.86 6.24 -1.50
N LEU A 141 8.38 6.69 -2.67
CA LEU A 141 7.32 7.71 -2.75
C LEU A 141 6.00 7.17 -2.16
N ALA A 142 5.61 5.93 -2.52
CA ALA A 142 4.44 5.27 -1.97
C ALA A 142 4.52 5.12 -0.44
N ALA A 143 5.67 4.72 0.09
CA ALA A 143 5.89 4.57 1.52
C ALA A 143 5.80 5.91 2.28
N ALA A 144 6.33 7.00 1.70
CA ALA A 144 6.19 8.33 2.27
C ALA A 144 4.72 8.77 2.32
N GLU A 145 3.96 8.49 1.27
CA GLU A 145 2.53 8.79 1.20
C GLU A 145 1.72 7.92 2.16
N ALA A 146 2.01 6.61 2.27
CA ALA A 146 1.39 5.71 3.23
C ALA A 146 1.51 6.26 4.66
N LEU A 147 2.74 6.59 5.09
CA LEU A 147 2.98 7.19 6.41
C LEU A 147 2.29 8.55 6.56
N HIS A 148 2.26 9.37 5.50
CA HIS A 148 1.54 10.64 5.54
C HIS A 148 0.04 10.44 5.80
N SER A 149 -0.54 9.40 5.21
CA SER A 149 -1.98 9.11 5.22
C SER A 149 -2.43 8.23 6.41
N GLY A 150 -1.52 7.82 7.32
CA GLY A 150 -1.89 7.01 8.47
C GLY A 150 -1.88 5.50 8.22
N ILE A 151 -1.40 5.05 7.08
CA ILE A 151 -1.20 3.64 6.78
C ILE A 151 0.06 3.17 7.49
N THR A 152 -0.05 2.12 8.32
CA THR A 152 1.06 1.54 9.09
C THR A 152 1.49 0.16 8.59
N PHE A 153 0.61 -0.52 7.87
CA PHE A 153 0.88 -1.76 7.16
C PHE A 153 0.51 -1.61 5.69
N VAL A 154 1.38 -2.11 4.80
CA VAL A 154 1.12 -2.20 3.36
C VAL A 154 1.33 -3.61 2.85
N HIS A 155 0.46 -4.07 1.96
CA HIS A 155 0.71 -5.23 1.13
C HIS A 155 1.22 -4.77 -0.22
N ASP A 156 2.53 -4.74 -0.39
CA ASP A 156 3.17 -4.43 -1.66
C ASP A 156 3.11 -5.63 -2.61
N TRP A 157 2.16 -5.57 -3.53
CA TRP A 157 1.99 -6.55 -4.59
C TRP A 157 2.90 -6.20 -5.76
N CYS A 158 4.17 -6.61 -5.67
CA CYS A 158 5.24 -6.19 -6.57
C CYS A 158 5.26 -7.03 -7.85
N HIS A 159 4.59 -6.56 -8.90
CA HIS A 159 4.47 -7.26 -10.19
C HIS A 159 5.26 -6.55 -11.31
N ASN A 160 6.48 -6.12 -11.03
CA ASN A 160 7.42 -5.63 -12.05
C ASN A 160 8.86 -6.07 -11.75
N ILE A 161 9.02 -7.27 -11.22
CA ILE A 161 10.34 -7.84 -10.94
C ILE A 161 10.90 -8.41 -12.23
N ARG A 162 11.82 -7.67 -12.86
CA ARG A 162 12.47 -8.01 -14.14
C ARG A 162 13.83 -8.67 -13.94
N GLY A 163 14.23 -8.88 -12.71
CA GLY A 163 15.45 -9.51 -12.26
C GLY A 163 15.66 -9.24 -10.77
N PRO A 164 16.65 -9.91 -10.14
CA PRO A 164 16.87 -9.86 -8.69
C PRO A 164 16.99 -8.46 -8.10
N GLU A 165 17.68 -7.57 -8.78
CA GLU A 165 17.89 -6.19 -8.29
C GLU A 165 16.61 -5.37 -8.17
N PHE A 166 15.58 -5.67 -8.98
CA PHE A 166 14.28 -4.99 -8.90
C PHE A 166 13.62 -5.25 -7.54
N ALA A 167 13.60 -6.51 -7.10
CA ALA A 167 13.07 -6.89 -5.80
C ALA A 167 13.89 -6.30 -4.65
N ARG A 168 15.23 -6.30 -4.76
CA ARG A 168 16.13 -5.79 -3.70
C ARG A 168 15.99 -4.27 -3.53
N GLN A 169 15.82 -3.52 -4.62
CA GLN A 169 15.65 -2.07 -4.56
C GLN A 169 14.26 -1.69 -4.00
N ASP A 170 13.23 -2.45 -4.31
CA ASP A 170 11.91 -2.29 -3.73
C ASP A 170 11.95 -2.55 -2.20
N LEU A 171 12.46 -3.70 -1.78
CA LEU A 171 12.67 -4.06 -0.39
C LEU A 171 13.54 -3.04 0.38
N ARG A 172 14.54 -2.46 -0.29
CA ARG A 172 15.36 -1.39 0.28
C ARG A 172 14.49 -0.17 0.64
N ALA A 173 13.60 0.25 -0.26
CA ALA A 173 12.70 1.38 -0.01
C ALA A 173 11.76 1.10 1.16
N LEU A 174 11.16 -0.09 1.23
CA LEU A 174 10.34 -0.53 2.35
C LEU A 174 11.13 -0.53 3.67
N LYS A 175 12.34 -1.09 3.68
CA LYS A 175 13.20 -1.16 4.86
C LYS A 175 13.58 0.22 5.38
N GLU A 176 13.94 1.14 4.49
CA GLU A 176 14.31 2.51 4.84
C GLU A 176 13.14 3.36 5.34
N SER A 177 11.90 3.02 4.95
CA SER A 177 10.69 3.73 5.39
C SER A 177 10.30 3.43 6.83
N GLY A 178 10.62 2.23 7.33
CA GLY A 178 10.17 1.74 8.63
C GLY A 178 8.72 1.27 8.67
N LEU A 179 8.02 1.21 7.53
CA LEU A 179 6.68 0.63 7.43
C LEU A 179 6.70 -0.87 7.77
N ARG A 180 5.60 -1.33 8.34
CA ARG A 180 5.30 -2.76 8.34
C ARG A 180 4.76 -3.15 6.97
N ALA A 181 5.25 -4.25 6.39
CA ALA A 181 4.86 -4.64 5.05
C ALA A 181 4.77 -6.15 4.86
N ARG A 182 3.96 -6.56 3.87
CA ARG A 182 4.16 -7.80 3.14
C ARG A 182 4.66 -7.44 1.76
N PHE A 183 5.87 -7.84 1.42
CA PHE A 183 6.38 -7.78 0.06
C PHE A 183 6.02 -9.08 -0.65
N SER A 184 5.20 -9.00 -1.69
CA SER A 184 4.80 -10.15 -2.50
C SER A 184 5.51 -10.14 -3.84
N TYR A 185 6.36 -11.15 -4.05
CA TYR A 185 7.16 -11.33 -5.26
C TYR A 185 6.28 -11.75 -6.42
N GLY A 186 6.27 -10.99 -7.50
CA GLY A 186 5.41 -11.22 -8.66
C GLY A 186 6.10 -11.11 -10.02
N PRO A 187 5.39 -11.41 -11.11
CA PRO A 187 5.92 -11.38 -12.47
C PRO A 187 6.29 -9.97 -12.91
N ALA A 188 7.19 -9.87 -13.89
CA ALA A 188 7.45 -8.61 -14.58
C ALA A 188 6.28 -8.20 -15.47
N GLN A 189 6.15 -6.89 -15.73
CA GLN A 189 5.24 -6.41 -16.77
C GLN A 189 5.62 -6.96 -18.15
N GLY A 190 4.67 -7.64 -18.78
CA GLY A 190 4.89 -8.32 -20.06
C GLY A 190 5.74 -9.60 -19.96
N HIS A 191 5.78 -10.21 -18.78
CA HIS A 191 6.41 -11.52 -18.59
C HIS A 191 5.77 -12.57 -19.50
N ASP A 192 6.59 -13.48 -20.06
CA ASP A 192 6.09 -14.56 -20.90
C ASP A 192 5.16 -15.48 -20.09
N LEU A 193 3.94 -15.64 -20.56
CA LEU A 193 2.94 -16.50 -19.90
C LEU A 193 3.35 -17.97 -19.84
N LYS A 194 4.24 -18.40 -20.74
CA LYS A 194 4.74 -19.79 -20.81
C LYS A 194 5.92 -20.06 -19.88
N GLN A 195 6.42 -19.06 -19.17
CA GLN A 195 7.53 -19.17 -18.23
C GLN A 195 7.07 -18.85 -16.81
N THR A 196 7.60 -19.57 -15.83
CA THR A 196 7.43 -19.20 -14.42
C THR A 196 8.14 -17.88 -14.12
N ILE A 197 7.70 -17.19 -13.07
CA ILE A 197 8.53 -16.15 -12.45
C ILE A 197 9.91 -16.74 -12.10
N ASP A 198 10.88 -15.89 -11.77
CA ASP A 198 12.20 -16.36 -11.34
C ASP A 198 12.10 -17.07 -9.98
N LEU A 199 11.76 -18.35 -10.01
CA LEU A 199 11.61 -19.18 -8.80
C LEU A 199 12.95 -19.38 -8.08
N ALA A 200 14.07 -19.41 -8.82
CA ALA A 200 15.39 -19.54 -8.23
C ALA A 200 15.77 -18.29 -7.41
N ASP A 201 15.45 -17.09 -7.94
CA ASP A 201 15.65 -15.86 -7.18
C ASP A 201 14.69 -15.76 -5.98
N LEU A 202 13.44 -16.19 -6.11
CA LEU A 202 12.49 -16.24 -4.99
C LEU A 202 12.99 -17.16 -3.86
N GLU A 203 13.49 -18.35 -4.19
CA GLU A 203 14.08 -19.30 -3.23
C GLU A 203 15.32 -18.69 -2.56
N LYS A 204 16.21 -18.06 -3.34
CA LYS A 204 17.36 -17.34 -2.81
C LYS A 204 16.93 -16.22 -1.87
N LEU A 205 16.00 -15.37 -2.29
CA LEU A 205 15.49 -14.27 -1.48
C LEU A 205 14.88 -14.79 -0.16
N LYS A 206 14.15 -15.92 -0.19
CA LYS A 206 13.62 -16.56 1.02
C LYS A 206 14.73 -17.03 1.94
N SER A 207 15.80 -17.63 1.41
CA SER A 207 16.94 -18.10 2.21
C SER A 207 17.72 -16.95 2.86
N GLU A 208 17.78 -15.80 2.19
CA GLU A 208 18.44 -14.57 2.66
C GLU A 208 17.50 -13.64 3.44
N TRP A 209 16.27 -14.07 3.80
CA TRP A 209 15.22 -13.18 4.30
C TRP A 209 15.59 -12.42 5.57
N ALA A 210 16.45 -12.96 6.42
CA ALA A 210 16.95 -12.25 7.61
C ALA A 210 17.58 -10.88 7.29
N GLN A 211 18.15 -10.72 6.08
CA GLN A 211 18.76 -9.46 5.63
C GLN A 211 17.70 -8.42 5.18
N HIS A 212 16.53 -8.88 4.79
CA HIS A 212 15.47 -8.06 4.20
C HIS A 212 14.28 -7.80 5.14
N GLY A 213 14.02 -8.71 6.08
CA GLY A 213 12.83 -8.70 6.93
C GLY A 213 12.74 -7.58 7.97
N ASN A 214 13.78 -6.74 8.12
CA ASN A 214 13.81 -5.55 8.99
C ASN A 214 13.25 -5.83 10.41
N ASP A 215 13.86 -6.75 11.14
CA ASP A 215 13.41 -7.19 12.48
C ASP A 215 11.95 -7.69 12.51
N GLY A 216 11.49 -8.33 11.43
CA GLY A 216 10.14 -8.87 11.32
C GLY A 216 9.06 -7.84 10.96
N LEU A 217 9.44 -6.62 10.59
CA LEU A 217 8.52 -5.62 10.03
C LEU A 217 8.05 -6.02 8.63
N ILE A 218 8.94 -6.58 7.81
CA ILE A 218 8.63 -6.99 6.44
C ILE A 218 8.54 -8.51 6.38
N THR A 219 7.49 -9.01 5.74
CA THR A 219 7.26 -10.43 5.47
C THR A 219 7.25 -10.70 3.98
N LEU A 220 7.64 -11.91 3.56
CA LEU A 220 7.63 -12.33 2.17
C LEU A 220 6.33 -13.07 1.84
N GLY A 221 5.76 -12.76 0.67
CA GLY A 221 4.64 -13.47 0.07
C GLY A 221 4.86 -13.69 -1.42
N MET A 222 3.89 -14.29 -2.08
CA MET A 222 3.83 -14.44 -3.53
C MET A 222 2.66 -13.68 -4.10
N ALA A 223 2.95 -12.79 -5.06
CA ALA A 223 1.99 -12.15 -5.95
C ALA A 223 1.77 -13.08 -7.15
N TRP A 224 0.88 -14.06 -6.95
CA TRP A 224 0.64 -15.12 -7.91
C TRP A 224 -0.31 -14.66 -9.02
N ARG A 225 -0.01 -14.97 -10.26
CA ARG A 225 -0.87 -14.62 -11.40
C ARG A 225 -1.99 -15.61 -11.66
N GLY A 226 -2.05 -16.74 -10.92
CA GLY A 226 -3.05 -17.78 -11.12
C GLY A 226 -3.00 -18.35 -12.53
N HIS A 227 -4.15 -18.87 -13.00
CA HIS A 227 -4.27 -19.38 -14.37
C HIS A 227 -4.44 -18.27 -15.43
N GLY A 228 -4.31 -16.99 -15.04
CA GLY A 228 -4.44 -15.85 -15.96
C GLY A 228 -5.89 -15.58 -16.36
N GLY A 229 -6.06 -14.96 -17.54
CA GLY A 229 -7.38 -14.62 -18.07
C GLY A 229 -8.13 -15.81 -18.66
N ASN A 230 -9.47 -15.69 -18.76
CA ASN A 230 -10.33 -16.70 -19.40
C ASN A 230 -10.15 -16.78 -20.92
N GLN A 231 -9.52 -15.76 -21.53
CA GLN A 231 -9.21 -15.76 -22.96
C GLN A 231 -7.90 -16.54 -23.21
N PRO A 232 -7.80 -17.39 -24.25
CA PRO A 232 -6.59 -18.16 -24.54
C PRO A 232 -5.31 -17.33 -24.64
N ALA A 233 -5.41 -16.10 -25.15
CA ALA A 233 -4.28 -15.18 -25.29
C ALA A 233 -3.72 -14.69 -23.93
N ASN A 234 -4.51 -14.78 -22.88
CA ASN A 234 -4.15 -14.32 -21.53
C ASN A 234 -4.06 -15.47 -20.51
N ALA A 235 -4.25 -16.70 -20.98
CA ALA A 235 -4.19 -17.90 -20.14
C ALA A 235 -2.73 -18.27 -19.85
N VAL A 236 -2.43 -18.54 -18.59
CA VAL A 236 -1.15 -19.11 -18.18
C VAL A 236 -1.25 -20.63 -18.28
N PRO A 237 -0.29 -21.35 -18.91
CA PRO A 237 -0.30 -22.80 -18.99
C PRO A 237 -0.32 -23.46 -17.61
N GLU A 238 -1.01 -24.60 -17.49
CA GLU A 238 -1.22 -25.28 -16.22
C GLU A 238 0.09 -25.66 -15.52
N ASN A 239 1.05 -26.19 -16.26
CA ASN A 239 2.37 -26.53 -15.72
C ASN A 239 3.11 -25.32 -15.15
N VAL A 240 2.84 -24.11 -15.65
CA VAL A 240 3.48 -22.87 -15.19
C VAL A 240 2.84 -22.39 -13.88
N TRP A 241 1.51 -22.17 -13.87
CA TRP A 241 0.87 -21.65 -12.67
C TRP A 241 0.87 -22.65 -11.50
N ARG A 242 0.86 -23.99 -11.78
CA ARG A 242 1.06 -25.00 -10.74
C ARG A 242 2.47 -24.97 -10.17
N ALA A 243 3.52 -24.87 -11.00
CA ALA A 243 4.89 -24.78 -10.52
C ALA A 243 5.11 -23.56 -9.60
N GLU A 244 4.51 -22.42 -9.95
CA GLU A 244 4.55 -21.22 -9.10
C GLU A 244 3.82 -21.45 -7.76
N TYR A 245 2.61 -22.02 -7.79
CA TYR A 245 1.84 -22.32 -6.58
C TYR A 245 2.59 -23.31 -5.67
N ASP A 246 3.11 -24.40 -6.23
CA ASP A 246 3.84 -25.41 -5.48
C ASP A 246 5.13 -24.84 -4.86
N ALA A 247 5.80 -23.95 -5.56
CA ALA A 247 6.96 -23.23 -5.01
C ALA A 247 6.57 -22.37 -3.80
N ALA A 248 5.45 -21.63 -3.88
CA ALA A 248 4.96 -20.83 -2.75
C ALA A 248 4.63 -21.74 -1.54
N GLN A 249 3.97 -22.88 -1.79
CA GLN A 249 3.63 -23.84 -0.73
C GLN A 249 4.90 -24.42 -0.08
N ARG A 250 5.88 -24.87 -0.87
CA ARG A 250 7.16 -25.39 -0.34
C ARG A 250 7.91 -24.37 0.50
N LEU A 251 7.84 -23.10 0.12
CA LEU A 251 8.52 -21.99 0.81
C LEU A 251 7.71 -21.45 1.99
N GLY A 252 6.47 -21.94 2.21
CA GLY A 252 5.58 -21.45 3.25
C GLY A 252 5.19 -19.98 3.06
N LEU A 253 5.00 -19.55 1.81
CA LEU A 253 4.65 -18.17 1.46
C LEU A 253 3.13 -18.00 1.36
N PRO A 254 2.55 -16.97 1.98
CA PRO A 254 1.18 -16.59 1.70
C PRO A 254 1.03 -16.16 0.23
N ILE A 255 -0.09 -16.55 -0.37
CA ILE A 255 -0.42 -16.29 -1.76
C ILE A 255 -1.53 -15.25 -1.84
N SER A 256 -1.40 -14.33 -2.79
CA SER A 256 -2.45 -13.41 -3.20
C SER A 256 -2.58 -13.41 -4.73
N VAL A 257 -3.82 -13.32 -5.23
CA VAL A 257 -4.13 -13.46 -6.66
C VAL A 257 -5.27 -12.55 -7.08
N HIS A 258 -5.08 -11.82 -8.20
CA HIS A 258 -6.18 -11.12 -8.86
C HIS A 258 -7.13 -12.14 -9.49
N SER A 259 -8.40 -12.09 -9.15
CA SER A 259 -9.39 -13.01 -9.69
C SER A 259 -10.78 -12.41 -9.76
N SER A 260 -11.56 -12.79 -10.78
CA SER A 260 -12.95 -12.36 -10.99
C SER A 260 -13.16 -10.84 -10.90
N GLY A 261 -12.17 -10.04 -11.31
CA GLY A 261 -12.19 -8.58 -11.21
C GLY A 261 -13.09 -7.91 -12.26
N SER A 262 -13.40 -8.56 -13.38
CA SER A 262 -14.24 -8.02 -14.46
C SER A 262 -15.25 -9.06 -14.95
N LYS A 263 -16.25 -8.63 -15.74
CA LYS A 263 -17.25 -9.55 -16.35
C LYS A 263 -16.60 -10.66 -17.18
N SER A 264 -15.52 -10.40 -17.88
CA SER A 264 -14.78 -11.40 -18.65
C SER A 264 -14.01 -12.39 -17.80
N ALA A 265 -13.89 -12.14 -16.51
CA ALA A 265 -13.14 -12.94 -15.54
C ALA A 265 -14.04 -13.75 -14.59
N VAL A 266 -15.36 -13.79 -14.86
CA VAL A 266 -16.31 -14.63 -14.09
C VAL A 266 -15.88 -16.10 -14.16
N GLY A 267 -15.97 -16.80 -13.02
CA GLY A 267 -15.60 -18.21 -12.93
C GLY A 267 -14.12 -18.49 -12.65
N GLN A 268 -13.28 -17.46 -12.60
CA GLN A 268 -11.83 -17.66 -12.31
C GLN A 268 -11.60 -18.25 -10.92
N ILE A 269 -12.30 -17.76 -9.90
CA ILE A 269 -12.20 -18.28 -8.53
C ILE A 269 -12.62 -19.76 -8.50
N GLY A 270 -13.73 -20.11 -9.17
CA GLY A 270 -14.19 -21.49 -9.30
C GLY A 270 -13.21 -22.41 -10.02
N GLY A 271 -12.49 -21.87 -11.00
CA GLY A 271 -11.39 -22.59 -11.68
C GLY A 271 -10.24 -22.91 -10.74
N LEU A 272 -9.80 -21.93 -9.94
CA LEU A 272 -8.75 -22.11 -8.95
C LEU A 272 -9.20 -23.01 -7.79
N ASP A 273 -10.48 -22.96 -7.36
CA ASP A 273 -11.03 -23.84 -6.35
C ASP A 273 -11.02 -25.30 -6.79
N LYS A 274 -11.49 -25.59 -8.01
CA LYS A 274 -11.42 -26.94 -8.60
C LYS A 274 -10.01 -27.50 -8.66
N ALA A 275 -9.01 -26.63 -8.79
CA ALA A 275 -7.60 -26.99 -8.73
C ALA A 275 -7.05 -27.14 -7.30
N GLY A 276 -7.85 -26.84 -6.26
CA GLY A 276 -7.46 -26.88 -4.85
C GLY A 276 -6.54 -25.74 -4.42
N MET A 277 -6.54 -24.60 -5.14
CA MET A 277 -5.50 -23.56 -5.02
C MET A 277 -5.98 -22.23 -4.41
N ILE A 278 -7.20 -22.18 -3.87
CA ILE A 278 -7.67 -20.98 -3.15
C ILE A 278 -7.50 -21.10 -1.62
N ARG A 279 -7.02 -22.22 -1.11
CA ARG A 279 -6.91 -22.46 0.32
C ARG A 279 -6.00 -21.42 0.98
N ASN A 280 -6.56 -20.67 1.94
CA ASN A 280 -5.90 -19.57 2.65
C ASN A 280 -5.31 -18.48 1.71
N ALA A 281 -5.73 -18.43 0.44
CA ALA A 281 -5.31 -17.40 -0.48
C ALA A 281 -6.07 -16.09 -0.24
N GLN A 282 -5.41 -14.96 -0.47
CA GLN A 282 -6.08 -13.67 -0.57
C GLN A 282 -6.53 -13.46 -2.02
N ILE A 283 -7.83 -13.32 -2.23
CA ILE A 283 -8.41 -13.01 -3.54
C ILE A 283 -8.55 -11.49 -3.65
N ILE A 284 -7.96 -10.93 -4.70
CA ILE A 284 -7.98 -9.48 -4.94
C ILE A 284 -9.06 -9.17 -5.95
N HIS A 285 -9.83 -8.13 -5.68
CA HIS A 285 -11.02 -7.64 -6.36
C HIS A 285 -12.26 -8.52 -6.16
N ALA A 286 -12.32 -9.70 -6.73
CA ALA A 286 -13.47 -10.62 -6.64
C ALA A 286 -14.83 -9.95 -6.95
N VAL A 287 -14.85 -8.90 -7.80
CA VAL A 287 -16.03 -8.05 -8.09
C VAL A 287 -17.20 -8.87 -8.66
N TYR A 288 -16.87 -9.91 -9.41
CA TYR A 288 -17.84 -10.81 -10.06
C TYR A 288 -17.82 -12.22 -9.47
N ALA A 289 -17.44 -12.36 -8.19
CA ALA A 289 -17.57 -13.63 -7.50
C ALA A 289 -19.03 -14.07 -7.45
N THR A 290 -19.30 -15.31 -7.85
CA THR A 290 -20.66 -15.88 -7.76
C THR A 290 -20.97 -16.34 -6.33
N PRO A 291 -22.23 -16.58 -5.96
CA PRO A 291 -22.57 -17.14 -4.66
C PRO A 291 -21.83 -18.46 -4.36
N GLU A 292 -21.68 -19.32 -5.38
CA GLU A 292 -20.95 -20.61 -5.27
C GLU A 292 -19.46 -20.37 -5.02
N GLU A 293 -18.84 -19.40 -5.71
CA GLU A 293 -17.44 -19.02 -5.50
C GLU A 293 -17.24 -18.42 -4.10
N ILE A 294 -18.18 -17.60 -3.61
CA ILE A 294 -18.14 -17.06 -2.23
C ILE A 294 -18.21 -18.19 -1.20
N ALA A 295 -19.08 -19.19 -1.41
CA ALA A 295 -19.16 -20.35 -0.54
C ALA A 295 -17.85 -21.17 -0.56
N ALA A 296 -17.27 -21.38 -1.73
CA ALA A 296 -15.98 -22.06 -1.90
C ALA A 296 -14.85 -21.31 -1.19
N MET A 297 -14.76 -19.98 -1.36
CA MET A 297 -13.79 -19.14 -0.67
C MET A 297 -13.91 -19.25 0.86
N LYS A 298 -15.15 -19.24 1.38
CA LYS A 298 -15.39 -19.44 2.82
C LYS A 298 -14.89 -20.81 3.30
N ALA A 299 -15.23 -21.87 2.58
CA ALA A 299 -14.81 -23.23 2.91
C ALA A 299 -13.29 -23.40 2.86
N ALA A 300 -12.62 -22.71 1.93
CA ALA A 300 -11.18 -22.71 1.76
C ALA A 300 -10.41 -21.82 2.77
N GLY A 301 -11.09 -21.02 3.58
CA GLY A 301 -10.45 -20.02 4.46
C GLY A 301 -9.79 -18.88 3.70
N SER A 302 -10.24 -18.60 2.47
CA SER A 302 -9.76 -17.48 1.67
C SER A 302 -10.18 -16.15 2.28
N THR A 303 -9.45 -15.10 1.94
CA THR A 303 -9.74 -13.72 2.34
C THR A 303 -9.90 -12.83 1.10
N VAL A 304 -10.43 -11.62 1.27
CA VAL A 304 -10.64 -10.69 0.15
C VAL A 304 -9.96 -9.36 0.40
N SER A 305 -9.37 -8.79 -0.65
CA SER A 305 -8.95 -7.40 -0.70
C SER A 305 -9.76 -6.65 -1.75
N LEU A 306 -10.45 -5.59 -1.33
CA LEU A 306 -11.28 -4.74 -2.19
C LEU A 306 -10.67 -3.36 -2.37
N ALA A 307 -10.67 -2.87 -3.60
CA ALA A 307 -10.18 -1.56 -3.99
C ALA A 307 -11.31 -0.72 -4.64
N PRO A 308 -12.36 -0.35 -3.90
CA PRO A 308 -13.60 0.15 -4.49
C PRO A 308 -13.40 1.36 -5.40
N THR A 309 -12.50 2.28 -5.05
CA THR A 309 -12.21 3.46 -5.88
C THR A 309 -11.52 3.08 -7.19
N SER A 310 -10.56 2.14 -7.14
CA SER A 310 -9.85 1.64 -8.32
C SER A 310 -10.79 0.83 -9.23
N GLU A 311 -11.57 -0.05 -8.64
CA GLU A 311 -12.55 -0.92 -9.33
C GLU A 311 -13.61 -0.10 -10.10
N LEU A 312 -14.12 0.96 -9.46
CA LEU A 312 -15.03 1.91 -10.11
C LEU A 312 -14.33 2.67 -11.25
N ARG A 313 -13.13 3.19 -10.99
CA ARG A 313 -12.44 4.03 -11.97
C ARG A 313 -12.00 3.28 -13.21
N ILE A 314 -11.57 2.01 -13.07
CA ILE A 314 -11.16 1.18 -14.21
C ILE A 314 -12.36 0.54 -14.92
N GLY A 315 -13.56 0.67 -14.35
CA GLY A 315 -14.78 0.11 -14.92
C GLY A 315 -14.95 -1.40 -14.68
N PHE A 316 -14.33 -1.93 -13.63
CA PHE A 316 -14.56 -3.33 -13.23
C PHE A 316 -15.98 -3.51 -12.73
N GLY A 317 -16.48 -2.61 -11.89
CA GLY A 317 -17.83 -2.66 -11.35
C GLY A 317 -17.85 -2.31 -9.87
N ILE A 318 -18.92 -2.69 -9.20
CA ILE A 318 -19.12 -2.45 -7.78
C ILE A 318 -18.90 -3.78 -7.02
N PRO A 319 -17.91 -3.87 -6.13
CA PRO A 319 -17.62 -5.12 -5.41
C PRO A 319 -18.80 -5.53 -4.50
N PRO A 320 -19.12 -6.82 -4.37
CA PRO A 320 -20.21 -7.31 -3.52
C PRO A 320 -19.74 -7.45 -2.06
N THR A 321 -19.33 -6.34 -1.44
CA THR A 321 -18.70 -6.31 -0.11
C THR A 321 -19.53 -7.02 0.95
N LEU A 322 -20.84 -6.72 0.98
CA LEU A 322 -21.74 -7.29 1.97
C LEU A 322 -21.91 -8.79 1.80
N SER A 323 -21.86 -9.31 0.57
CA SER A 323 -21.93 -10.76 0.33
C SER A 323 -20.77 -11.50 0.97
N PHE A 324 -19.56 -10.94 0.92
CA PHE A 324 -18.39 -11.51 1.61
C PHE A 324 -18.52 -11.42 3.12
N LEU A 325 -18.97 -10.27 3.65
CA LEU A 325 -19.16 -10.06 5.09
C LEU A 325 -20.25 -10.97 5.65
N ASP A 326 -21.38 -11.11 4.96
CA ASP A 326 -22.50 -11.97 5.36
C ASP A 326 -22.08 -13.46 5.33
N ALA A 327 -21.19 -13.84 4.41
CA ALA A 327 -20.58 -15.17 4.40
C ALA A 327 -19.51 -15.35 5.51
N GLY A 328 -19.11 -14.29 6.22
CA GLY A 328 -18.06 -14.30 7.23
C GLY A 328 -16.67 -14.50 6.66
N ILE A 329 -16.41 -14.01 5.45
CA ILE A 329 -15.07 -13.96 4.84
C ILE A 329 -14.39 -12.67 5.31
N PRO A 330 -13.13 -12.74 5.81
CA PRO A 330 -12.38 -11.54 6.16
C PRO A 330 -12.14 -10.64 4.95
N VAL A 331 -12.54 -9.36 5.06
CA VAL A 331 -12.40 -8.36 4.01
C VAL A 331 -11.46 -7.26 4.45
N GLY A 332 -10.46 -6.94 3.63
CA GLY A 332 -9.63 -5.75 3.78
C GLY A 332 -9.88 -4.73 2.68
N LEU A 333 -9.59 -3.47 2.96
CA LEU A 333 -9.65 -2.38 2.00
C LEU A 333 -8.27 -2.06 1.45
N SER A 334 -8.21 -1.56 0.22
CA SER A 334 -6.96 -1.27 -0.46
C SER A 334 -7.01 -0.08 -1.40
N VAL A 335 -5.84 0.49 -1.64
CA VAL A 335 -5.56 1.53 -2.62
C VAL A 335 -5.48 0.94 -4.03
N ASP A 336 -4.98 -0.30 -4.15
CA ASP A 336 -4.59 -0.95 -5.40
C ASP A 336 -3.48 -0.19 -6.13
N THR A 337 -3.79 0.96 -6.72
CA THR A 337 -2.80 1.75 -7.43
C THR A 337 -3.15 3.24 -7.48
N VAL A 338 -2.21 4.06 -7.07
CA VAL A 338 -2.37 5.52 -7.17
C VAL A 338 -2.32 6.03 -8.63
N THR A 339 -1.91 5.19 -9.58
CA THR A 339 -2.02 5.48 -11.01
C THR A 339 -3.49 5.64 -11.44
N LEU A 340 -4.40 4.93 -10.77
CA LEU A 340 -5.85 5.05 -10.98
C LEU A 340 -6.48 6.03 -9.97
N VAL A 341 -6.26 5.81 -8.66
CA VAL A 341 -7.01 6.52 -7.62
C VAL A 341 -6.44 7.89 -7.28
N GLY A 342 -5.20 8.16 -7.70
CA GLY A 342 -4.54 9.47 -7.55
C GLY A 342 -3.76 9.63 -6.25
N ASN A 343 -4.23 9.11 -5.12
CA ASN A 343 -3.56 9.19 -3.82
C ASN A 343 -3.87 7.98 -2.93
N ALA A 344 -3.05 7.77 -1.90
CA ALA A 344 -3.25 6.72 -0.90
C ALA A 344 -4.10 7.24 0.27
N ASP A 345 -5.39 7.42 0.02
CA ASP A 345 -6.35 7.93 0.99
C ASP A 345 -7.36 6.84 1.41
N MET A 346 -7.03 6.12 2.48
CA MET A 346 -7.92 5.09 3.04
C MET A 346 -9.21 5.68 3.64
N PHE A 347 -9.24 6.95 4.02
CA PHE A 347 -10.47 7.60 4.49
C PHE A 347 -11.45 7.79 3.34
N ALA A 348 -10.97 8.22 2.18
CA ALA A 348 -11.80 8.30 0.98
C ALA A 348 -12.29 6.91 0.53
N ILE A 349 -11.47 5.87 0.65
CA ILE A 349 -11.86 4.48 0.35
C ILE A 349 -12.95 4.01 1.31
N MET A 350 -12.83 4.27 2.61
CA MET A 350 -13.86 3.98 3.61
C MET A 350 -15.17 4.68 3.29
N LYS A 351 -15.13 5.96 2.95
CA LYS A 351 -16.32 6.73 2.53
C LYS A 351 -16.96 6.14 1.29
N THR A 352 -16.17 5.75 0.31
CA THR A 352 -16.65 5.16 -0.94
C THR A 352 -17.40 3.85 -0.69
N ILE A 353 -16.81 2.93 0.08
CA ILE A 353 -17.41 1.61 0.32
C ILE A 353 -18.73 1.73 1.13
N GLN A 354 -18.77 2.62 2.14
CA GLN A 354 -19.99 2.88 2.88
C GLN A 354 -21.11 3.43 1.96
N GLY A 355 -20.78 4.42 1.14
CA GLY A 355 -21.73 5.01 0.21
C GLY A 355 -22.26 4.02 -0.82
N LEU A 356 -21.39 3.15 -1.36
CA LEU A 356 -21.78 2.13 -2.33
C LEU A 356 -22.73 1.09 -1.73
N GLU A 357 -22.41 0.55 -0.55
CA GLU A 357 -23.21 -0.52 0.05
C GLU A 357 -24.54 0.00 0.62
N ASN A 358 -24.55 1.17 1.23
CA ASN A 358 -25.77 1.79 1.72
C ASN A 358 -26.68 2.24 0.56
N GLY A 359 -26.10 2.82 -0.50
CA GLY A 359 -26.83 3.21 -1.70
C GLY A 359 -27.42 2.02 -2.46
N ARG A 360 -26.67 0.92 -2.58
CA ARG A 360 -27.16 -0.33 -3.19
C ARG A 360 -28.33 -0.93 -2.42
N ALA A 361 -28.27 -0.86 -1.09
CA ALA A 361 -29.29 -1.39 -0.21
C ALA A 361 -30.48 -0.43 0.02
N GLU A 362 -30.40 0.80 -0.49
CA GLU A 362 -31.35 1.88 -0.19
C GLU A 362 -31.59 2.04 1.33
N ASN A 363 -30.54 1.86 2.11
CA ASN A 363 -30.58 1.84 3.57
C ASN A 363 -29.28 2.38 4.16
N GLU A 364 -29.33 3.56 4.81
CA GLU A 364 -28.18 4.22 5.43
C GLU A 364 -27.53 3.43 6.58
N TYR A 365 -28.21 2.43 7.10
CA TYR A 365 -27.76 1.59 8.22
C TYR A 365 -27.25 0.20 7.79
N ARG A 366 -27.20 -0.09 6.49
CA ARG A 366 -26.80 -1.43 6.00
C ARG A 366 -25.36 -1.78 6.36
N ILE A 367 -24.45 -0.80 6.29
CA ILE A 367 -23.10 -0.91 6.84
C ILE A 367 -22.78 0.32 7.68
N THR A 368 -22.45 0.12 8.95
CA THR A 368 -22.15 1.22 9.86
C THR A 368 -20.75 1.79 9.63
N ALA A 369 -20.54 3.06 9.98
CA ALA A 369 -19.21 3.67 9.93
C ALA A 369 -18.19 2.87 10.75
N ARG A 370 -18.59 2.37 11.94
CA ARG A 370 -17.71 1.53 12.78
C ARG A 370 -17.25 0.28 12.03
N ARG A 371 -18.18 -0.42 11.36
CA ARG A 371 -17.83 -1.62 10.57
C ARG A 371 -16.86 -1.30 9.44
N VAL A 372 -17.02 -0.16 8.79
CA VAL A 372 -16.11 0.28 7.73
C VAL A 372 -14.71 0.59 8.27
N VAL A 373 -14.60 1.23 9.45
CA VAL A 373 -13.30 1.44 10.11
C VAL A 373 -12.64 0.10 10.49
N GLU A 374 -13.43 -0.90 10.89
CA GLU A 374 -12.91 -2.25 11.14
C GLU A 374 -12.28 -2.87 9.88
N LEU A 375 -12.91 -2.68 8.70
CA LEU A 375 -12.35 -3.18 7.42
C LEU A 375 -10.97 -2.57 7.11
N ALA A 376 -10.74 -1.33 7.50
CA ALA A 376 -9.47 -0.63 7.31
C ALA A 376 -8.47 -0.86 8.46
N THR A 377 -8.82 -1.63 9.50
CA THR A 377 -7.99 -1.86 10.69
C THR A 377 -7.94 -3.34 11.06
N ILE A 378 -8.74 -3.78 12.03
CA ILE A 378 -8.68 -5.15 12.57
C ILE A 378 -9.12 -6.21 11.56
N GLU A 379 -10.12 -5.93 10.72
CA GLU A 379 -10.57 -6.86 9.70
C GLU A 379 -9.55 -6.96 8.55
N GLY A 380 -9.00 -5.80 8.14
CA GLY A 380 -7.87 -5.76 7.21
C GLY A 380 -6.68 -6.56 7.74
N ALA A 381 -6.37 -6.45 9.03
CA ALA A 381 -5.31 -7.25 9.66
C ALA A 381 -5.64 -8.75 9.64
N ARG A 382 -6.91 -9.16 9.86
CA ARG A 382 -7.36 -10.55 9.73
C ARG A 382 -7.23 -11.05 8.31
N SER A 383 -7.63 -10.27 7.32
CA SER A 383 -7.51 -10.66 5.91
C SER A 383 -6.06 -10.89 5.49
N MET A 384 -5.11 -10.25 6.19
CA MET A 384 -3.67 -10.41 5.99
C MET A 384 -3.03 -11.44 6.93
N GLY A 385 -3.77 -12.03 7.88
CA GLY A 385 -3.24 -12.98 8.87
C GLY A 385 -2.26 -12.37 9.86
N ILE A 386 -2.43 -11.10 10.21
CA ILE A 386 -1.55 -10.34 11.12
C ILE A 386 -2.29 -9.71 12.30
N ASP A 387 -3.55 -10.07 12.50
CA ASP A 387 -4.41 -9.51 13.55
C ASP A 387 -3.95 -9.85 14.96
N ASN A 388 -3.12 -10.88 15.11
CA ASN A 388 -2.42 -11.17 16.37
C ASN A 388 -1.32 -10.14 16.70
N LYS A 389 -0.87 -9.35 15.72
CA LYS A 389 0.21 -8.36 15.88
C LYS A 389 -0.29 -6.94 15.87
N VAL A 390 -1.23 -6.59 14.98
CA VAL A 390 -1.70 -5.20 14.73
C VAL A 390 -3.22 -5.15 14.51
N GLY A 391 -3.74 -3.99 14.14
CA GLY A 391 -5.15 -3.78 13.77
C GLY A 391 -6.07 -3.48 14.95
N SER A 392 -5.62 -3.61 16.20
CA SER A 392 -6.33 -3.13 17.39
C SER A 392 -5.34 -2.67 18.48
N LEU A 393 -5.79 -1.76 19.33
CA LEU A 393 -5.00 -1.29 20.49
C LEU A 393 -5.25 -2.20 21.68
N LYS A 394 -4.47 -3.27 21.76
CA LYS A 394 -4.56 -4.29 22.80
C LYS A 394 -3.19 -4.51 23.43
N PRO A 395 -3.08 -4.62 24.78
CA PRO A 395 -1.83 -4.98 25.42
C PRO A 395 -1.20 -6.24 24.83
N GLY A 396 0.10 -6.21 24.56
CA GLY A 396 0.87 -7.27 23.93
C GLY A 396 0.97 -7.17 22.39
N LYS A 397 0.10 -6.42 21.71
CA LYS A 397 0.25 -6.15 20.27
C LYS A 397 1.35 -5.12 20.01
N ARG A 398 1.79 -5.06 18.75
CA ARG A 398 2.75 -4.03 18.30
C ARG A 398 2.07 -2.67 18.28
N ALA A 399 2.85 -1.65 18.62
CA ALA A 399 2.38 -0.27 18.63
C ALA A 399 2.42 0.32 17.21
N ASP A 400 1.47 -0.12 16.40
CA ASP A 400 1.15 0.42 15.08
C ASP A 400 -0.16 1.21 15.26
N LEU A 401 -0.05 2.53 15.43
CA LEU A 401 -1.17 3.42 15.73
C LEU A 401 -1.03 4.79 15.08
N ILE A 402 -2.15 5.48 14.97
CA ILE A 402 -2.22 6.86 14.49
C ILE A 402 -2.96 7.76 15.49
N MET A 403 -2.61 9.04 15.41
CA MET A 403 -3.33 10.11 16.12
C MET A 403 -3.89 11.08 15.09
N ILE A 404 -5.18 11.38 15.19
CA ILE A 404 -5.91 12.25 14.28
C ILE A 404 -6.29 13.51 15.05
N ASP A 405 -5.85 14.68 14.58
CA ASP A 405 -6.19 15.97 15.15
C ASP A 405 -7.61 16.38 14.74
N THR A 406 -8.52 16.45 15.71
CA THR A 406 -9.94 16.80 15.49
C THR A 406 -10.21 18.31 15.53
N ARG A 407 -9.19 19.14 15.76
CA ARG A 407 -9.34 20.61 15.86
C ARG A 407 -9.28 21.33 14.53
N ALA A 408 -9.01 20.61 13.43
CA ALA A 408 -8.99 21.17 12.09
C ALA A 408 -10.40 21.64 11.65
N ALA A 409 -10.45 22.61 10.73
CA ALA A 409 -11.71 23.23 10.30
C ALA A 409 -12.73 22.24 9.76
N ASN A 410 -12.30 21.15 9.09
CA ASN A 410 -13.19 20.09 8.61
C ASN A 410 -13.69 19.13 9.71
N LEU A 411 -13.15 19.22 10.94
CA LEU A 411 -13.47 18.35 12.07
C LEU A 411 -13.87 19.13 13.35
N GLY A 412 -14.07 20.43 13.25
CA GLY A 412 -14.25 21.34 14.40
C GLY A 412 -15.46 21.06 15.30
N VAL A 413 -16.36 20.14 14.90
CA VAL A 413 -17.47 19.64 15.74
C VAL A 413 -17.22 18.15 15.99
N PHE A 414 -17.00 17.81 17.26
CA PHE A 414 -16.77 16.41 17.64
C PHE A 414 -18.11 15.69 17.84
N GLY A 415 -18.36 14.71 17.01
CA GLY A 415 -19.53 13.84 17.05
C GLY A 415 -19.15 12.37 17.29
N ASP A 416 -19.83 11.44 16.63
CA ASP A 416 -19.45 10.03 16.66
C ASP A 416 -18.09 9.85 15.95
N PRO A 417 -17.06 9.33 16.62
CA PRO A 417 -15.71 9.22 16.06
C PRO A 417 -15.63 8.33 14.81
N ALA A 418 -16.38 7.24 14.75
CA ALA A 418 -16.38 6.38 13.58
C ALA A 418 -17.03 7.07 12.36
N VAL A 419 -18.10 7.79 12.58
CA VAL A 419 -18.75 8.62 11.55
C VAL A 419 -17.80 9.69 11.06
N MET A 420 -17.09 10.39 11.98
CA MET A 420 -16.10 11.40 11.61
C MET A 420 -14.97 10.81 10.75
N LEU A 421 -14.44 9.65 11.13
CA LEU A 421 -13.38 8.95 10.39
C LEU A 421 -13.79 8.64 8.95
N VAL A 422 -15.02 8.18 8.75
CA VAL A 422 -15.50 7.77 7.42
C VAL A 422 -15.94 8.96 6.58
N THR A 423 -16.54 10.00 7.19
CA THR A 423 -17.20 11.05 6.43
C THR A 423 -16.39 12.32 6.23
N ALA A 424 -15.52 12.66 7.20
CA ALA A 424 -14.90 13.98 7.27
C ALA A 424 -13.37 13.98 7.37
N VAL A 425 -12.76 12.94 7.97
CA VAL A 425 -11.30 12.87 8.12
C VAL A 425 -10.61 12.73 6.76
N GLN A 426 -9.46 13.35 6.66
CA GLN A 426 -8.57 13.35 5.49
C GLN A 426 -7.14 13.03 5.94
N PRO A 427 -6.22 12.59 5.06
CA PRO A 427 -4.81 12.35 5.39
C PRO A 427 -4.10 13.51 6.09
N ALA A 428 -4.52 14.74 5.79
CA ALA A 428 -3.96 15.95 6.43
C ALA A 428 -4.28 16.06 7.94
N ASN A 429 -5.35 15.39 8.40
CA ASN A 429 -5.72 15.37 9.82
C ASN A 429 -4.89 14.36 10.65
N VAL A 430 -4.15 13.47 10.01
CA VAL A 430 -3.25 12.54 10.69
C VAL A 430 -2.04 13.30 11.20
N ASP A 431 -1.98 13.55 12.50
CA ASP A 431 -0.87 14.25 13.16
C ASP A 431 0.34 13.34 13.36
N THR A 432 0.10 12.16 13.94
CA THR A 432 1.16 11.24 14.37
C THR A 432 0.92 9.85 13.77
N VAL A 433 1.99 9.21 13.33
CA VAL A 433 2.01 7.81 12.91
C VAL A 433 3.13 7.10 13.64
N MET A 434 2.78 6.01 14.29
CA MET A 434 3.71 5.12 14.98
C MET A 434 3.66 3.74 14.35
N VAL A 435 4.82 3.18 14.02
CA VAL A 435 4.96 1.80 13.54
C VAL A 435 5.97 1.10 14.42
N ASP A 436 5.57 -0.01 15.00
CA ASP A 436 6.44 -0.81 15.87
C ASP A 436 7.05 0.04 17.02
N GLY A 437 6.27 0.99 17.55
CA GLY A 437 6.69 1.93 18.59
C GLY A 437 7.64 3.05 18.13
N ARG A 438 7.92 3.15 16.83
CA ARG A 438 8.72 4.22 16.24
C ARG A 438 7.80 5.33 15.74
N ILE A 439 8.00 6.55 16.15
CA ILE A 439 7.24 7.70 15.66
C ILE A 439 7.80 8.10 14.29
N LEU A 440 7.11 7.71 13.21
CA LEU A 440 7.52 7.98 11.84
C LEU A 440 6.88 9.24 11.24
N LYS A 441 5.80 9.74 11.86
CA LYS A 441 5.20 11.05 11.59
C LYS A 441 4.86 11.72 12.92
N ARG A 442 5.11 13.01 13.02
CA ARG A 442 4.77 13.82 14.21
C ARG A 442 4.48 15.26 13.81
N ASN A 443 3.43 15.86 14.40
CA ASN A 443 2.98 17.21 14.07
C ASN A 443 2.80 17.39 12.55
N GLY A 444 2.20 16.39 11.89
CA GLY A 444 1.95 16.38 10.45
C GLY A 444 3.19 16.17 9.57
N LYS A 445 4.40 15.98 10.12
CA LYS A 445 5.66 15.86 9.37
C LYS A 445 6.30 14.49 9.54
N LEU A 446 6.80 13.89 8.46
CA LEU A 446 7.60 12.66 8.54
C LEU A 446 8.93 12.92 9.25
N THR A 447 9.32 12.01 10.14
CA THR A 447 10.50 12.17 11.01
C THR A 447 11.79 11.65 10.40
N ALA A 448 11.71 10.62 9.54
CA ALA A 448 12.88 9.96 8.94
C ALA A 448 12.95 10.15 7.42
N MET A 449 11.98 10.78 6.79
CA MET A 449 11.88 10.91 5.34
C MET A 449 11.75 12.38 4.93
N ASN A 450 12.61 12.85 4.03
CA ASN A 450 12.52 14.18 3.44
C ASN A 450 11.57 14.16 2.24
N VAL A 451 10.30 14.51 2.47
CA VAL A 451 9.23 14.45 1.45
C VAL A 451 9.57 15.29 0.21
N ALA A 452 10.11 16.49 0.38
CA ALA A 452 10.44 17.37 -0.74
C ALA A 452 11.55 16.77 -1.63
N GLN A 453 12.54 16.12 -1.02
CA GLN A 453 13.59 15.41 -1.76
C GLN A 453 13.02 14.20 -2.49
N ILE A 454 12.20 13.37 -1.80
CA ILE A 454 11.58 12.17 -2.37
C ILE A 454 10.73 12.56 -3.59
N ALA A 455 9.90 13.59 -3.47
CA ALA A 455 9.06 14.05 -4.58
C ALA A 455 9.89 14.51 -5.79
N ARG A 456 10.99 15.24 -5.57
CA ARG A 456 11.89 15.66 -6.68
C ARG A 456 12.57 14.47 -7.33
N GLU A 457 13.09 13.53 -6.55
CA GLU A 457 13.78 12.33 -7.06
C GLU A 457 12.82 11.42 -7.83
N ALA A 458 11.58 11.24 -7.32
CA ALA A 458 10.54 10.51 -8.00
C ALA A 458 10.11 11.19 -9.32
N ALA A 459 9.98 12.51 -9.34
CA ALA A 459 9.69 13.26 -10.56
C ALA A 459 10.79 13.07 -11.62
N ASN A 460 12.06 13.11 -11.22
CA ASN A 460 13.19 12.86 -12.11
C ASN A 460 13.19 11.42 -12.64
N ALA A 461 12.90 10.43 -11.79
CA ALA A 461 12.76 9.04 -12.20
C ALA A 461 11.61 8.85 -13.20
N ASN A 462 10.44 9.47 -12.95
CA ASN A 462 9.32 9.47 -13.91
C ASN A 462 9.73 10.02 -15.27
N LEU A 463 10.43 11.18 -15.31
CA LEU A 463 10.92 11.76 -16.56
C LEU A 463 11.89 10.82 -17.28
N ALA A 464 12.79 10.15 -16.56
CA ALA A 464 13.71 9.18 -17.12
C ALA A 464 12.97 7.96 -17.71
N VAL A 465 11.99 7.40 -16.99
CA VAL A 465 11.12 6.31 -17.47
C VAL A 465 10.40 6.73 -18.75
N ARG A 466 9.77 7.90 -18.76
CA ARG A 466 9.07 8.43 -19.96
C ARG A 466 10.00 8.57 -21.15
N LYS A 467 11.21 9.09 -20.93
CA LYS A 467 12.23 9.24 -21.99
C LYS A 467 12.64 7.88 -22.55
N ARG A 468 12.91 6.87 -21.71
CA ARG A 468 13.25 5.51 -22.15
C ARG A 468 12.11 4.86 -22.95
N ALA A 469 10.86 5.13 -22.57
CA ALA A 469 9.67 4.61 -23.26
C ALA A 469 9.26 5.41 -24.50
N ASN A 470 9.90 6.53 -24.79
CA ASN A 470 9.44 7.53 -25.78
C ASN A 470 7.95 7.91 -25.56
N TRP A 471 7.58 8.15 -24.31
CA TRP A 471 6.19 8.37 -23.85
C TRP A 471 5.98 9.84 -23.48
N TRP A 472 5.15 10.56 -24.27
CA TRP A 472 4.88 12.00 -24.10
C TRP A 472 3.38 12.31 -24.05
#